data_f6246df24e8c1ab9e22c10e204a94421
#
_entry.id   f6246df24e8c1ab9e22c10e204a94421
#
_cell.length_a   1.000
_cell.length_b   1.000
_cell.length_c   1.000
_cell.angle_alpha   90.00
_cell.angle_beta   90.00
_cell.angle_gamma   90.00
#
_symmetry.space_group_name_H-M   'P 1'
#
loop_
_entity.id
_entity.type
_entity.pdbx_description
1 polymer ?
#
loop_
_entity_poly.entity_id
_entity_poly.type
_entity_poly.pdbx_seq_one_letter_code
_entity_poly.pdbx_strand_id
1 'polypeptide(L)'
;ATSFKTHCAICHEVPETKAPPTSTLRRLPAASILMAMEFGKMQPQAAALQQEQRVRIAKWLAAAEDAKRDAWITEKACPSETPVPALGRENWGLGRNNTRQADGVRIHRSDAGKLELLWSIALPAVTTMRSQPVIAGDTVFLGSKGAHLLALDRQNGCVRWSFKTDAPVHSALTLDTTPDGANTLFFADEMATVYAVEATTGKLRWRERVKWFP
;
A
#
# COMPACT_ATOMS: atom_id res chain seq x y z
N ALA A 1 -10.03 15.69 -14.20
CA ALA A 1 -11.28 16.44 -14.44
C ALA A 1 -11.79 16.24 -15.87
N THR A 2 -11.02 16.54 -16.91
CA THR A 2 -11.50 16.49 -18.31
C THR A 2 -11.95 15.08 -18.72
N SER A 3 -11.13 14.06 -18.54
CA SER A 3 -11.49 12.67 -18.88
C SER A 3 -12.75 12.16 -18.17
N PHE A 4 -12.99 12.57 -16.92
CA PHE A 4 -14.23 12.24 -16.21
C PHE A 4 -15.45 12.89 -16.87
N LYS A 5 -15.35 14.17 -17.21
CA LYS A 5 -16.44 14.87 -17.90
C LYS A 5 -16.82 14.22 -19.22
N THR A 6 -15.81 13.80 -19.98
CA THR A 6 -16.04 13.20 -21.31
C THR A 6 -16.63 11.79 -21.24
N HIS A 7 -16.21 10.96 -20.29
CA HIS A 7 -16.52 9.53 -20.32
C HIS A 7 -17.48 9.08 -19.19
N CYS A 8 -17.61 9.84 -18.12
CA CYS A 8 -18.32 9.40 -16.91
C CYS A 8 -19.52 10.30 -16.54
N ALA A 9 -19.41 11.62 -16.76
CA ALA A 9 -20.41 12.59 -16.33
C ALA A 9 -21.77 12.35 -16.99
N ILE A 10 -21.81 11.82 -18.21
CA ILE A 10 -23.05 11.49 -18.92
C ILE A 10 -24.00 10.56 -18.14
N CYS A 11 -23.45 9.75 -17.22
CA CYS A 11 -24.24 8.90 -16.34
C CYS A 11 -24.21 9.37 -14.89
N HIS A 12 -23.08 9.87 -14.41
CA HIS A 12 -22.87 10.17 -13.00
C HIS A 12 -23.26 11.59 -12.58
N GLU A 13 -23.59 12.47 -13.54
CA GLU A 13 -24.08 13.83 -13.31
C GLU A 13 -25.51 14.04 -13.84
N VAL A 14 -26.16 12.98 -14.35
CA VAL A 14 -27.52 13.01 -14.87
C VAL A 14 -28.46 12.30 -13.89
N PRO A 15 -29.42 13.01 -13.25
CA PRO A 15 -30.27 12.46 -12.18
C PRO A 15 -31.13 11.27 -12.61
N GLU A 16 -31.52 11.19 -13.89
CA GLU A 16 -32.40 10.17 -14.45
C GLU A 16 -31.70 8.82 -14.62
N THR A 17 -30.38 8.80 -14.53
CA THR A 17 -29.62 7.54 -14.62
C THR A 17 -29.64 6.79 -13.27
N LYS A 18 -29.50 5.46 -13.34
CA LYS A 18 -29.32 4.64 -12.13
C LYS A 18 -27.89 4.66 -11.61
N ALA A 19 -27.01 5.44 -12.20
CA ALA A 19 -25.62 5.55 -11.78
C ALA A 19 -25.53 6.33 -10.46
N PRO A 20 -24.65 5.94 -9.53
CA PRO A 20 -24.44 6.71 -8.31
C PRO A 20 -23.89 8.10 -8.68
N PRO A 21 -24.42 9.18 -8.10
CA PRO A 21 -23.99 10.54 -8.42
C PRO A 21 -22.51 10.77 -8.04
N THR A 22 -21.87 11.73 -8.69
CA THR A 22 -20.47 12.12 -8.43
C THR A 22 -20.19 12.37 -6.95
N SER A 23 -21.14 12.93 -6.21
CA SER A 23 -21.04 13.15 -4.75
C SER A 23 -20.85 11.85 -3.97
N THR A 24 -21.51 10.76 -4.39
CA THR A 24 -21.32 9.43 -3.82
C THR A 24 -19.95 8.84 -4.19
N LEU A 25 -19.53 8.99 -5.46
CA LEU A 25 -18.20 8.53 -5.89
C LEU A 25 -17.08 9.20 -5.09
N ARG A 26 -17.23 10.48 -4.76
CA ARG A 26 -16.23 11.25 -3.97
C ARG A 26 -16.04 10.76 -2.54
N ARG A 27 -16.93 9.89 -2.03
CA ARG A 27 -16.82 9.26 -0.70
C ARG A 27 -16.11 7.91 -0.73
N LEU A 28 -15.80 7.41 -1.93
CA LEU A 28 -15.12 6.13 -2.09
C LEU A 28 -13.60 6.33 -2.12
N PRO A 29 -12.80 5.35 -1.62
CA PRO A 29 -11.36 5.34 -1.83
C PRO A 29 -11.01 5.27 -3.30
N ALA A 30 -9.89 5.86 -3.71
CA ALA A 30 -9.40 5.76 -5.09
C ALA A 30 -9.27 4.32 -5.57
N ALA A 31 -8.76 3.43 -4.71
CA ALA A 31 -8.65 2.01 -5.02
C ALA A 31 -10.00 1.36 -5.38
N SER A 32 -11.08 1.67 -4.65
CA SER A 32 -12.42 1.13 -4.95
C SER A 32 -12.97 1.64 -6.28
N ILE A 33 -12.74 2.92 -6.58
CA ILE A 33 -13.14 3.51 -7.87
C ILE A 33 -12.35 2.86 -9.01
N LEU A 34 -11.05 2.66 -8.83
CA LEU A 34 -10.20 2.01 -9.82
C LEU A 34 -10.62 0.56 -10.06
N MET A 35 -10.89 -0.20 -8.99
CA MET A 35 -11.41 -1.57 -9.08
C MET A 35 -12.71 -1.65 -9.87
N ALA A 36 -13.63 -0.70 -9.68
CA ALA A 36 -14.88 -0.65 -10.44
C ALA A 36 -14.65 -0.44 -11.94
N MET A 37 -13.62 0.33 -12.33
CA MET A 37 -13.24 0.58 -13.72
C MET A 37 -12.43 -0.55 -14.36
N GLU A 38 -11.67 -1.30 -13.57
CA GLU A 38 -10.78 -2.34 -14.11
C GLU A 38 -11.46 -3.72 -14.17
N PHE A 39 -12.25 -4.07 -13.15
CA PHE A 39 -12.83 -5.41 -12.97
C PHE A 39 -14.31 -5.39 -12.60
N GLY A 40 -14.88 -4.22 -12.38
CA GLY A 40 -16.25 -4.05 -11.92
C GLY A 40 -17.20 -3.55 -13.00
N LYS A 41 -18.36 -3.03 -12.54
CA LYS A 41 -19.45 -2.59 -13.40
C LYS A 41 -19.09 -1.48 -14.38
N MET A 42 -18.03 -0.72 -14.13
CA MET A 42 -17.58 0.37 -14.99
C MET A 42 -16.52 -0.07 -16.02
N GLN A 43 -16.13 -1.33 -16.04
CA GLN A 43 -15.13 -1.86 -16.98
C GLN A 43 -15.48 -1.56 -18.45
N PRO A 44 -16.71 -1.81 -18.95
CA PRO A 44 -17.04 -1.51 -20.34
C PRO A 44 -16.93 -0.03 -20.68
N GLN A 45 -17.37 0.86 -19.76
CA GLN A 45 -17.34 2.31 -19.98
C GLN A 45 -15.91 2.88 -19.88
N ALA A 46 -15.05 2.21 -19.13
CA ALA A 46 -13.65 2.58 -18.95
C ALA A 46 -12.71 1.94 -19.98
N ALA A 47 -13.22 1.04 -20.87
CA ALA A 47 -12.39 0.28 -21.81
C ALA A 47 -11.58 1.16 -22.77
N ALA A 48 -12.14 2.31 -23.19
CA ALA A 48 -11.47 3.27 -24.06
C ALA A 48 -10.39 4.12 -23.36
N LEU A 49 -10.31 4.07 -22.02
CA LEU A 49 -9.34 4.83 -21.24
C LEU A 49 -8.05 4.03 -21.07
N GLN A 50 -6.91 4.70 -21.21
CA GLN A 50 -5.64 4.14 -20.79
C GLN A 50 -5.59 4.02 -19.27
N GLN A 51 -4.77 3.10 -18.77
CA GLN A 51 -4.67 2.83 -17.33
C GLN A 51 -4.36 4.09 -16.51
N GLU A 52 -3.40 4.89 -16.96
CA GLU A 52 -3.01 6.12 -16.27
C GLU A 52 -4.17 7.13 -16.20
N GLN A 53 -5.07 7.10 -17.18
CA GLN A 53 -6.26 7.95 -17.16
C GLN A 53 -7.25 7.45 -16.10
N ARG A 54 -7.46 6.12 -15.99
CA ARG A 54 -8.31 5.51 -14.96
C ARG A 54 -7.77 5.81 -13.55
N VAL A 55 -6.48 5.64 -13.34
CA VAL A 55 -5.81 5.98 -12.07
C VAL A 55 -5.99 7.47 -11.73
N ARG A 56 -5.78 8.36 -12.71
CA ARG A 56 -5.98 9.82 -12.49
C ARG A 56 -7.41 10.17 -12.16
N ILE A 57 -8.39 9.55 -12.81
CA ILE A 57 -9.81 9.78 -12.51
C ILE A 57 -10.13 9.32 -11.08
N ALA A 58 -9.69 8.12 -10.69
CA ALA A 58 -9.91 7.57 -9.36
C ALA A 58 -9.31 8.47 -8.26
N LYS A 59 -8.06 8.87 -8.42
CA LYS A 59 -7.37 9.77 -7.47
C LYS A 59 -8.03 11.14 -7.40
N TRP A 60 -8.46 11.70 -8.53
CA TRP A 60 -9.15 12.99 -8.54
C TRP A 60 -10.51 12.95 -7.83
N LEU A 61 -11.28 11.90 -8.03
CA LEU A 61 -12.57 11.73 -7.35
C LEU A 61 -12.39 11.57 -5.83
N ALA A 62 -11.44 10.76 -5.41
CA ALA A 62 -11.25 10.39 -4.02
C ALA A 62 -10.36 11.35 -3.21
N ALA A 63 -9.76 12.37 -3.83
CA ALA A 63 -8.68 13.16 -3.24
C ALA A 63 -8.93 13.66 -1.82
N ALA A 64 -10.12 14.22 -1.55
CA ALA A 64 -10.46 14.76 -0.23
C ALA A 64 -10.69 13.64 0.82
N GLU A 65 -11.33 12.55 0.42
CA GLU A 65 -11.61 11.43 1.31
C GLU A 65 -10.32 10.64 1.62
N ASP A 66 -9.46 10.43 0.62
CA ASP A 66 -8.17 9.80 0.82
C ASP A 66 -7.27 10.63 1.73
N ALA A 67 -7.22 11.95 1.55
CA ALA A 67 -6.46 12.84 2.43
C ALA A 67 -6.93 12.74 3.88
N LYS A 68 -8.25 12.70 4.11
CA LYS A 68 -8.83 12.51 5.45
C LYS A 68 -8.46 11.16 6.05
N ARG A 69 -8.50 10.10 5.26
CA ARG A 69 -8.14 8.75 5.71
C ARG A 69 -6.65 8.61 6.02
N ASP A 70 -5.81 9.36 5.31
CA ASP A 70 -4.36 9.28 5.43
C ASP A 70 -3.78 10.24 6.49
N ALA A 71 -4.61 11.14 7.07
CA ALA A 71 -4.17 12.15 8.04
C ALA A 71 -3.41 11.55 9.24
N TRP A 72 -3.83 10.36 9.71
CA TRP A 72 -3.18 9.65 10.81
C TRP A 72 -1.71 9.34 10.55
N ILE A 73 -1.28 9.22 9.29
CA ILE A 73 0.12 8.95 8.92
C ILE A 73 1.00 10.11 9.38
N THR A 74 0.54 11.33 9.15
CA THR A 74 1.24 12.55 9.61
C THR A 74 1.18 12.68 11.13
N GLU A 75 0.05 12.36 11.75
CA GLU A 75 -0.13 12.40 13.22
C GLU A 75 0.78 11.39 13.93
N LYS A 76 1.10 10.27 13.28
CA LYS A 76 1.96 9.20 13.80
C LYS A 76 3.39 9.25 13.23
N ALA A 77 3.76 10.31 12.51
CA ALA A 77 5.10 10.43 11.96
C ALA A 77 6.16 10.42 13.09
N CYS A 78 7.28 9.76 12.81
CA CYS A 78 8.43 9.84 13.70
C CYS A 78 9.00 11.26 13.72
N PRO A 79 9.68 11.66 14.80
CA PRO A 79 10.50 12.87 14.79
C PRO A 79 11.47 12.86 13.61
N SER A 80 11.72 14.03 13.01
CA SER A 80 12.51 14.17 11.78
C SER A 80 13.94 13.63 11.87
N GLU A 81 14.48 13.53 13.07
CA GLU A 81 15.85 13.08 13.35
C GLU A 81 15.97 11.57 13.60
N THR A 82 14.87 10.80 13.42
CA THR A 82 14.93 9.36 13.65
C THR A 82 15.82 8.69 12.59
N PRO A 83 16.99 8.13 12.98
CA PRO A 83 17.92 7.55 12.03
C PRO A 83 17.29 6.37 11.26
N VAL A 84 17.64 6.24 10.00
CA VAL A 84 17.31 5.03 9.24
C VAL A 84 18.46 4.05 9.43
N PRO A 85 18.22 2.90 10.08
CA PRO A 85 19.28 1.93 10.36
C PRO A 85 19.74 1.22 9.08
N ALA A 86 20.91 0.61 9.14
CA ALA A 86 21.36 -0.32 8.11
C ALA A 86 20.35 -1.47 7.95
N LEU A 87 20.00 -1.78 6.73
CA LEU A 87 19.02 -2.80 6.39
C LEU A 87 19.74 -4.03 5.81
N GLY A 88 19.34 -5.23 6.27
CA GLY A 88 19.75 -6.50 5.69
C GLY A 88 18.79 -6.97 4.61
N ARG A 89 19.03 -8.19 4.10
CA ARG A 89 18.10 -8.89 3.20
C ARG A 89 17.08 -9.64 4.00
N GLU A 90 15.80 -9.42 3.70
CA GLU A 90 14.71 -10.11 4.37
C GLU A 90 13.57 -10.43 3.40
N ASN A 91 12.95 -11.58 3.60
CA ASN A 91 11.80 -12.01 2.82
C ASN A 91 10.82 -12.82 3.66
N TRP A 92 9.67 -13.11 3.08
CA TRP A 92 8.58 -13.85 3.74
C TRP A 92 9.00 -15.24 4.26
N GLY A 93 9.92 -15.90 3.60
CA GLY A 93 10.34 -17.27 3.94
C GLY A 93 11.47 -17.36 4.95
N LEU A 94 12.03 -16.24 5.40
CA LEU A 94 13.23 -16.16 6.25
C LEU A 94 14.40 -16.95 5.62
N GLY A 95 14.75 -16.56 4.38
CA GLY A 95 15.82 -17.14 3.60
C GLY A 95 15.35 -17.94 2.38
N ARG A 96 16.31 -18.39 1.56
CA ARG A 96 16.04 -19.05 0.29
C ARG A 96 15.33 -20.41 0.42
N ASN A 97 15.47 -21.05 1.55
CA ASN A 97 14.90 -22.39 1.81
C ASN A 97 13.46 -22.32 2.34
N ASN A 98 12.90 -21.12 2.51
CA ASN A 98 11.54 -20.90 3.00
C ASN A 98 11.25 -21.67 4.31
N THR A 99 12.23 -21.75 5.21
CA THR A 99 12.12 -22.51 6.47
C THR A 99 11.15 -21.87 7.46
N ARG A 100 10.89 -20.55 7.30
CA ARG A 100 10.09 -19.73 8.24
C ARG A 100 10.59 -19.80 9.67
N GLN A 101 11.86 -20.12 9.84
CA GLN A 101 12.53 -20.16 11.12
C GLN A 101 13.56 -19.03 11.16
N ALA A 102 13.38 -18.10 12.08
CA ALA A 102 14.35 -17.03 12.29
C ALA A 102 15.57 -17.56 13.04
N ASP A 103 16.75 -17.22 12.54
CA ASP A 103 18.00 -17.53 13.25
C ASP A 103 18.13 -16.63 14.49
N GLY A 104 18.70 -17.19 15.58
CA GLY A 104 18.97 -16.44 16.80
C GLY A 104 17.73 -16.06 17.62
N VAL A 105 16.60 -16.73 17.41
CA VAL A 105 15.40 -16.54 18.25
C VAL A 105 15.73 -16.87 19.70
N ARG A 106 15.49 -15.89 20.60
CA ARG A 106 15.73 -16.00 22.04
C ARG A 106 14.46 -16.25 22.84
N ILE A 107 13.30 -16.34 22.17
CA ILE A 107 12.01 -16.56 22.84
C ILE A 107 11.74 -18.06 22.93
N HIS A 108 11.60 -18.56 24.13
CA HIS A 108 11.25 -19.94 24.41
C HIS A 108 9.79 -20.05 24.85
N ARG A 109 9.24 -21.29 24.86
CA ARG A 109 7.87 -21.52 25.31
C ARG A 109 7.62 -21.02 26.76
N SER A 110 8.63 -21.09 27.62
CA SER A 110 8.59 -20.56 28.99
C SER A 110 8.45 -19.03 29.08
N ASP A 111 8.72 -18.32 28.00
CA ASP A 111 8.67 -16.85 27.98
C ASP A 111 7.33 -16.31 27.50
N ALA A 112 6.44 -17.18 27.00
CA ALA A 112 5.16 -16.78 26.46
C ALA A 112 4.30 -15.97 27.44
N GLY A 113 4.32 -16.33 28.71
CA GLY A 113 3.60 -15.61 29.79
C GLY A 113 4.26 -14.33 30.28
N LYS A 114 5.46 -14.01 29.76
CA LYS A 114 6.24 -12.79 30.09
C LYS A 114 6.23 -11.77 28.99
N LEU A 115 5.59 -12.08 27.85
CA LEU A 115 5.51 -11.15 26.72
C LEU A 115 4.61 -9.98 27.08
N GLU A 116 5.09 -8.76 26.79
CA GLU A 116 4.35 -7.52 27.00
C GLU A 116 4.12 -6.85 25.64
N LEU A 117 2.95 -6.17 25.51
CA LEU A 117 2.64 -5.38 24.31
C LEU A 117 3.50 -4.12 24.30
N LEU A 118 4.43 -4.03 23.35
CA LEU A 118 5.29 -2.87 23.21
C LEU A 118 4.54 -1.67 22.62
N TRP A 119 3.82 -1.87 21.52
CA TRP A 119 2.96 -0.87 20.89
C TRP A 119 1.92 -1.54 20.00
N SER A 120 0.91 -0.77 19.61
CA SER A 120 -0.09 -1.16 18.62
C SER A 120 -0.44 0.01 17.72
N ILE A 121 -0.82 -0.28 16.48
CA ILE A 121 -1.26 0.72 15.51
C ILE A 121 -2.58 0.29 14.88
N ALA A 122 -3.55 1.20 14.88
CA ALA A 122 -4.81 1.02 14.17
C ALA A 122 -4.69 1.68 12.79
N LEU A 123 -4.99 0.92 11.74
CA LEU A 123 -5.00 1.42 10.36
C LEU A 123 -6.45 1.79 10.01
N PRO A 124 -6.79 3.08 9.84
CA PRO A 124 -8.15 3.50 9.56
C PRO A 124 -8.75 2.84 8.31
N ALA A 125 -9.99 2.40 8.41
CA ALA A 125 -10.74 1.71 7.35
C ALA A 125 -10.08 0.40 6.83
N VAL A 126 -9.12 -0.16 7.55
CA VAL A 126 -8.51 -1.45 7.24
C VAL A 126 -9.09 -2.50 8.19
N THR A 127 -9.91 -3.40 7.67
CA THR A 127 -10.57 -4.47 8.45
C THR A 127 -9.82 -5.80 8.38
N THR A 128 -8.93 -5.96 7.41
CA THR A 128 -8.15 -7.18 7.20
C THR A 128 -6.75 -6.83 6.74
N MET A 129 -5.76 -7.56 7.24
CA MET A 129 -4.37 -7.48 6.82
C MET A 129 -3.93 -8.84 6.28
N ARG A 130 -3.30 -8.86 5.11
CA ARG A 130 -2.81 -10.09 4.47
C ARG A 130 -1.34 -10.02 4.08
N SER A 131 -0.79 -8.81 3.98
CA SER A 131 0.63 -8.61 3.73
C SER A 131 1.42 -9.06 4.96
N GLN A 132 2.44 -9.86 4.76
CA GLN A 132 3.36 -10.19 5.83
C GLN A 132 4.37 -9.06 6.01
N PRO A 133 4.60 -8.59 7.25
CA PRO A 133 5.64 -7.60 7.51
C PRO A 133 7.04 -8.17 7.28
N VAL A 134 7.94 -7.30 6.87
CA VAL A 134 9.39 -7.54 6.83
C VAL A 134 10.04 -6.68 7.90
N ILE A 135 10.89 -7.28 8.71
CA ILE A 135 11.60 -6.59 9.80
C ILE A 135 13.09 -6.58 9.45
N ALA A 136 13.65 -5.39 9.28
CA ALA A 136 15.06 -5.23 9.01
C ALA A 136 15.64 -4.11 9.88
N GLY A 137 16.64 -4.45 10.69
CA GLY A 137 17.16 -3.55 11.71
C GLY A 137 16.06 -3.06 12.66
N ASP A 138 15.93 -1.76 12.80
CA ASP A 138 14.90 -1.13 13.63
C ASP A 138 13.67 -0.67 12.85
N THR A 139 13.41 -1.26 11.68
CA THR A 139 12.28 -0.89 10.83
C THR A 139 11.38 -2.11 10.56
N VAL A 140 10.08 -1.90 10.69
CA VAL A 140 9.03 -2.84 10.27
C VAL A 140 8.39 -2.30 9.00
N PHE A 141 8.52 -3.02 7.90
CA PHE A 141 7.85 -2.69 6.64
C PHE A 141 6.55 -3.47 6.54
N LEU A 142 5.47 -2.79 6.20
CA LEU A 142 4.13 -3.35 6.19
C LEU A 142 3.34 -2.86 4.98
N GLY A 143 2.86 -3.79 4.15
CA GLY A 143 1.87 -3.50 3.11
C GLY A 143 0.47 -3.43 3.71
N SER A 144 -0.33 -2.44 3.30
CA SER A 144 -1.65 -2.19 3.86
C SER A 144 -2.75 -2.29 2.82
N LYS A 145 -3.91 -2.80 3.25
CA LYS A 145 -5.16 -2.74 2.47
C LYS A 145 -5.65 -1.29 2.27
N GLY A 146 -5.14 -0.34 3.03
CA GLY A 146 -5.34 1.08 2.82
C GLY A 146 -4.59 1.67 1.63
N ALA A 147 -3.99 0.83 0.77
CA ALA A 147 -3.16 1.23 -0.37
C ALA A 147 -1.90 2.00 0.04
N HIS A 148 -1.21 1.51 1.07
CA HIS A 148 0.08 2.04 1.51
C HIS A 148 1.10 0.93 1.76
N LEU A 149 2.34 1.22 1.45
CA LEU A 149 3.50 0.62 2.07
C LEU A 149 3.96 1.55 3.19
N LEU A 150 4.14 1.02 4.38
CA LEU A 150 4.54 1.74 5.59
C LEU A 150 5.90 1.26 6.06
N ALA A 151 6.76 2.17 6.49
CA ALA A 151 7.91 1.88 7.30
C ALA A 151 7.68 2.42 8.70
N LEU A 152 7.67 1.53 9.67
CA LEU A 152 7.40 1.84 11.07
C LEU A 152 8.66 1.64 11.89
N ASP A 153 8.86 2.50 12.88
CA ASP A 153 9.90 2.28 13.89
C ASP A 153 9.54 1.06 14.74
N ARG A 154 10.49 0.13 14.90
CA ARG A 154 10.28 -1.11 15.64
C ARG A 154 10.09 -0.90 17.14
N GLN A 155 10.64 0.17 17.71
CA GLN A 155 10.62 0.41 19.14
C GLN A 155 9.31 1.04 19.63
N ASN A 156 8.72 1.93 18.82
CA ASN A 156 7.57 2.73 19.25
C ASN A 156 6.41 2.78 18.23
N GLY A 157 6.57 2.18 17.03
CA GLY A 157 5.54 2.11 16.02
C GLY A 157 5.24 3.42 15.28
N CYS A 158 6.07 4.47 15.44
CA CYS A 158 5.87 5.68 14.65
C CYS A 158 6.15 5.45 13.16
N VAL A 159 5.54 6.25 12.30
CA VAL A 159 5.71 6.16 10.84
C VAL A 159 6.97 6.90 10.42
N ARG A 160 7.99 6.15 9.98
CA ARG A 160 9.22 6.72 9.41
C ARG A 160 8.95 7.34 8.05
N TRP A 161 8.23 6.61 7.20
CA TRP A 161 7.72 7.06 5.91
C TRP A 161 6.56 6.20 5.45
N SER A 162 5.81 6.71 4.50
CA SER A 162 4.76 5.98 3.81
C SER A 162 4.87 6.18 2.30
N PHE A 163 4.52 5.15 1.53
CA PHE A 163 4.40 5.21 0.08
C PHE A 163 3.00 4.79 -0.32
N LYS A 164 2.28 5.68 -1.02
CA LYS A 164 0.90 5.39 -1.48
C LYS A 164 0.93 4.61 -2.79
N THR A 165 0.27 3.46 -2.80
CA THR A 165 0.06 2.62 -3.98
C THR A 165 -1.24 2.98 -4.70
N ASP A 166 -1.45 2.45 -5.90
CA ASP A 166 -2.69 2.68 -6.66
C ASP A 166 -3.83 1.76 -6.18
N ALA A 167 -3.49 0.63 -5.53
CA ALA A 167 -4.43 -0.34 -4.99
C ALA A 167 -3.90 -0.97 -3.67
N PRO A 168 -4.73 -1.71 -2.92
CA PRO A 168 -4.32 -2.41 -1.72
C PRO A 168 -3.10 -3.30 -1.91
N VAL A 169 -2.24 -3.37 -0.90
CA VAL A 169 -1.06 -4.23 -0.88
C VAL A 169 -1.36 -5.47 -0.04
N HIS A 170 -1.50 -6.61 -0.70
CA HIS A 170 -1.71 -7.91 -0.06
C HIS A 170 -0.55 -8.88 -0.22
N SER A 171 0.39 -8.57 -1.12
CA SER A 171 1.56 -9.40 -1.34
C SER A 171 2.50 -9.39 -0.14
N ALA A 172 3.31 -10.43 -0.03
CA ALA A 172 4.49 -10.39 0.81
C ALA A 172 5.46 -9.32 0.28
N LEU A 173 6.24 -8.76 1.18
CA LEU A 173 7.32 -7.85 0.86
C LEU A 173 8.62 -8.64 0.75
N THR A 174 9.50 -8.21 -0.14
CA THR A 174 10.88 -8.71 -0.22
C THR A 174 11.83 -7.52 -0.15
N LEU A 175 12.75 -7.56 0.80
CA LEU A 175 13.84 -6.60 0.92
C LEU A 175 15.12 -7.21 0.39
N ASP A 176 15.73 -6.57 -0.58
CA ASP A 176 17.03 -7.00 -1.11
C ASP A 176 17.91 -5.78 -1.44
N THR A 177 19.21 -6.03 -1.58
CA THR A 177 20.17 -5.04 -2.05
C THR A 177 20.35 -5.19 -3.55
N THR A 178 20.02 -4.15 -4.30
CA THR A 178 20.19 -4.13 -5.75
C THR A 178 21.66 -3.97 -6.15
N PRO A 179 22.06 -4.28 -7.40
CA PRO A 179 23.47 -4.21 -7.83
C PRO A 179 24.13 -2.84 -7.64
N ASP A 180 23.37 -1.76 -7.59
CA ASP A 180 23.85 -0.41 -7.29
C ASP A 180 24.02 -0.14 -5.78
N GLY A 181 23.86 -1.16 -4.92
CA GLY A 181 24.03 -1.07 -3.48
C GLY A 181 22.81 -0.55 -2.71
N ALA A 182 21.70 -0.22 -3.39
CA ALA A 182 20.54 0.32 -2.72
C ALA A 182 19.64 -0.77 -2.12
N ASN A 183 19.25 -0.60 -0.86
CA ASN A 183 18.24 -1.45 -0.22
C ASN A 183 16.87 -1.12 -0.81
N THR A 184 16.24 -2.12 -1.40
CA THR A 184 15.01 -1.97 -2.18
C THR A 184 13.94 -2.95 -1.71
N LEU A 185 12.73 -2.45 -1.50
CA LEU A 185 11.55 -3.24 -1.23
C LEU A 185 10.82 -3.53 -2.54
N PHE A 186 10.56 -4.81 -2.78
CA PHE A 186 9.77 -5.31 -3.90
C PHE A 186 8.45 -5.86 -3.40
N PHE A 187 7.36 -5.46 -4.03
CA PHE A 187 6.01 -5.92 -3.69
C PHE A 187 5.05 -5.67 -4.85
N ALA A 188 3.83 -6.21 -4.76
CA ALA A 188 2.78 -5.96 -5.74
C ALA A 188 1.48 -5.53 -5.04
N ASP A 189 0.66 -4.76 -5.75
CA ASP A 189 -0.69 -4.42 -5.34
C ASP A 189 -1.75 -5.33 -5.98
N GLU A 190 -3.01 -5.19 -5.56
CA GLU A 190 -4.14 -5.98 -6.09
C GLU A 190 -4.44 -5.73 -7.57
N MET A 191 -3.90 -4.68 -8.15
CA MET A 191 -4.04 -4.35 -9.57
C MET A 191 -2.91 -4.92 -10.42
N ALA A 192 -2.15 -5.88 -9.86
CA ALA A 192 -0.99 -6.50 -10.50
C ALA A 192 0.11 -5.50 -10.89
N THR A 193 0.23 -4.39 -10.17
CA THR A 193 1.37 -3.48 -10.31
C THR A 193 2.47 -3.91 -9.36
N VAL A 194 3.64 -4.17 -9.89
CA VAL A 194 4.86 -4.46 -9.13
C VAL A 194 5.60 -3.14 -8.88
N TYR A 195 6.09 -2.97 -7.69
CA TYR A 195 6.81 -1.78 -7.25
C TYR A 195 8.20 -2.15 -6.75
N ALA A 196 9.16 -1.28 -7.02
CA ALA A 196 10.44 -1.22 -6.35
C ALA A 196 10.56 0.15 -5.66
N VAL A 197 10.70 0.12 -4.35
CA VAL A 197 10.75 1.31 -3.50
C VAL A 197 12.03 1.29 -2.68
N GLU A 198 12.74 2.40 -2.61
CA GLU A 198 13.91 2.54 -1.77
C GLU A 198 13.52 2.39 -0.30
N ALA A 199 14.11 1.41 0.38
CA ALA A 199 13.71 1.02 1.73
C ALA A 199 14.04 2.09 2.79
N THR A 200 15.05 2.92 2.55
CA THR A 200 15.47 3.98 3.48
C THR A 200 14.60 5.22 3.43
N THR A 201 14.07 5.56 2.25
CA THR A 201 13.38 6.84 2.02
C THR A 201 11.92 6.70 1.60
N GLY A 202 11.47 5.52 1.20
CA GLY A 202 10.16 5.32 0.61
C GLY A 202 10.02 5.87 -0.81
N LYS A 203 11.10 6.29 -1.47
CA LYS A 203 11.05 6.81 -2.83
C LYS A 203 10.84 5.70 -3.84
N LEU A 204 9.93 5.94 -4.80
CA LEU A 204 9.72 5.04 -5.92
C LEU A 204 10.96 4.98 -6.80
N ARG A 205 11.48 3.77 -7.03
CA ARG A 205 12.55 3.51 -8.00
C ARG A 205 11.95 3.21 -9.38
N TRP A 206 11.04 2.25 -9.41
CA TRP A 206 10.24 1.93 -10.58
C TRP A 206 8.94 1.23 -10.18
N ARG A 207 7.99 1.24 -11.08
CA ARG A 207 6.80 0.40 -11.03
C ARG A 207 6.48 -0.11 -12.42
N GLU A 208 5.95 -1.32 -12.50
CA GLU A 208 5.54 -1.95 -13.74
C GLU A 208 4.26 -2.74 -13.51
N ARG A 209 3.32 -2.64 -14.42
CA ARG A 209 2.11 -3.43 -14.37
C ARG A 209 2.30 -4.72 -15.16
N VAL A 210 2.13 -5.84 -14.49
CA VAL A 210 2.10 -7.15 -15.14
C VAL A 210 0.84 -7.21 -16.00
N LYS A 211 1.01 -7.47 -17.28
CA LYS A 211 -0.12 -7.68 -18.18
C LYS A 211 -0.82 -8.97 -17.75
N TRP A 212 -2.07 -8.83 -17.32
CA TRP A 212 -2.94 -9.97 -17.12
C TRP A 212 -3.36 -10.48 -18.49
N PHE A 213 -2.95 -11.69 -18.83
CA PHE A 213 -3.49 -12.38 -20.01
C PHE A 213 -4.73 -13.14 -19.55
N PRO A 214 -5.88 -12.94 -20.22
CA PRO A 214 -7.03 -13.83 -20.06
C PRO A 214 -6.74 -15.20 -20.63
#